data_fe1dbc9c5d38935320ebafa7d3a717a3
#
_entry.id   fe1dbc9c5d38935320ebafa7d3a717a3
#
_cell.length_a   1.000
_cell.length_b   1.000
_cell.length_c   1.000
_cell.angle_alpha   90.00
_cell.angle_beta   90.00
_cell.angle_gamma   90.00
#
_symmetry.space_group_name_H-M   'P 1'
#
loop_
_entity.id
_entity.type
_entity.pdbx_description
1 polymer ?
#
loop_
_entity_poly.entity_id
_entity_poly.type
_entity_poly.pdbx_seq_one_letter_code
_entity_poly.pdbx_strand_id
1 'polypeptide(L)'
;MDQRFLEETVRRRPALFEAIAAFNRGQIRSVSVSSALSASPHAAPALLDDARIRRAWVSACNKAAPASGWWDFSDETRRLVLLSPEQIRRLALCFSAAVHAEELAHILDRRQVLELRALLGEDVFAYAIRRGRYQIGSLRQDILRAMPAATLGERLLLLARAVLLLMGETWPEELRRIWHQ
;
A
#
# COMPACT_ATOMS: atom_id res chain seq x y z
N MET A 1 -15.46 15.47 0.82
CA MET A 1 -14.38 15.20 -0.15
C MET A 1 -13.57 16.49 -0.36
N ASP A 2 -12.27 16.47 -0.14
CA ASP A 2 -11.40 17.63 -0.31
C ASP A 2 -11.01 17.79 -1.79
N GLN A 3 -11.74 18.64 -2.49
CA GLN A 3 -11.51 18.93 -3.91
C GLN A 3 -10.12 19.53 -4.15
N ARG A 4 -9.59 20.32 -3.20
CA ARG A 4 -8.25 20.92 -3.27
C ARG A 4 -7.16 19.86 -3.28
N PHE A 5 -7.30 18.81 -2.44
CA PHE A 5 -6.39 17.68 -2.42
C PHE A 5 -6.33 16.98 -3.79
N LEU A 6 -7.49 16.74 -4.42
CA LEU A 6 -7.54 16.07 -5.72
C LEU A 6 -6.93 16.94 -6.83
N GLU A 7 -7.23 18.24 -6.86
CA GLU A 7 -6.65 19.17 -7.84
C GLU A 7 -5.11 19.25 -7.69
N GLU A 8 -4.60 19.30 -6.46
CA GLU A 8 -3.17 19.28 -6.21
C GLU A 8 -2.52 17.94 -6.56
N THR A 9 -3.22 16.82 -6.29
CA THR A 9 -2.74 15.47 -6.64
C THR A 9 -2.63 15.30 -8.15
N VAL A 10 -3.62 15.76 -8.93
CA VAL A 10 -3.55 15.75 -10.40
C VAL A 10 -2.34 16.52 -10.89
N ARG A 11 -2.05 17.67 -10.29
CA ARG A 11 -0.93 18.51 -10.69
C ARG A 11 0.44 17.95 -10.32
N ARG A 12 0.62 17.55 -9.06
CA ARG A 12 1.93 17.20 -8.49
C ARG A 12 2.24 15.72 -8.51
N ARG A 13 1.21 14.86 -8.50
CA ARG A 13 1.33 13.40 -8.38
C ARG A 13 0.32 12.70 -9.30
N PRO A 14 0.42 12.87 -10.62
CA PRO A 14 -0.56 12.31 -11.57
C PRO A 14 -0.72 10.79 -11.44
N ALA A 15 0.37 10.05 -11.19
CA ALA A 15 0.31 8.61 -10.97
C ALA A 15 -0.52 8.22 -9.73
N LEU A 16 -0.49 9.03 -8.65
CA LEU A 16 -1.36 8.80 -7.49
C LEU A 16 -2.82 9.06 -7.84
N PHE A 17 -3.12 10.12 -8.61
CA PHE A 17 -4.48 10.38 -9.06
C PHE A 17 -5.02 9.24 -9.94
N GLU A 18 -4.20 8.73 -10.86
CA GLU A 18 -4.55 7.57 -11.69
C GLU A 18 -4.84 6.32 -10.85
N ALA A 19 -4.02 6.05 -9.82
CA ALA A 19 -4.24 4.94 -8.91
C ALA A 19 -5.56 5.09 -8.14
N ILE A 20 -5.88 6.30 -7.64
CA ILE A 20 -7.15 6.60 -6.97
C ILE A 20 -8.34 6.40 -7.94
N ALA A 21 -8.22 6.90 -9.16
CA ALA A 21 -9.26 6.74 -10.17
C ALA A 21 -9.44 5.28 -10.59
N ALA A 22 -8.36 4.51 -10.69
CA ALA A 22 -8.40 3.07 -10.98
C ALA A 22 -9.05 2.28 -9.84
N PHE A 23 -8.70 2.58 -8.59
CA PHE A 23 -9.31 2.01 -7.41
C PHE A 23 -10.83 2.21 -7.41
N ASN A 24 -11.28 3.45 -7.60
CA ASN A 24 -12.71 3.75 -7.63
C ASN A 24 -13.44 3.13 -8.84
N ARG A 25 -12.76 2.94 -9.98
CA ARG A 25 -13.30 2.22 -11.14
C ARG A 25 -13.43 0.72 -10.91
N GLY A 26 -12.52 0.10 -10.17
CA GLY A 26 -12.59 -1.33 -9.83
C GLY A 26 -13.83 -1.70 -9.03
N GLN A 27 -14.43 -0.72 -8.35
CA GLN A 27 -15.70 -0.85 -7.65
C GLN A 27 -16.93 -0.71 -8.59
N ILE A 28 -16.73 -0.21 -9.83
CA ILE A 28 -17.78 -0.04 -10.84
C ILE A 28 -17.76 -1.24 -11.79
N ARG A 29 -18.49 -2.28 -11.46
CA ARG A 29 -18.59 -3.50 -12.29
C ARG A 29 -19.30 -3.31 -13.64
N SER A 30 -19.75 -2.11 -14.06
CA SER A 30 -20.63 -2.04 -15.23
C SER A 30 -20.72 -0.74 -16.02
N VAL A 31 -19.78 0.19 -15.97
CA VAL A 31 -19.83 1.33 -16.90
C VAL A 31 -18.53 1.47 -17.66
N SER A 32 -18.66 1.29 -18.98
CA SER A 32 -17.60 1.51 -19.96
C SER A 32 -17.12 2.98 -19.98
N VAL A 33 -16.41 3.39 -18.93
CA VAL A 33 -15.67 4.67 -18.88
C VAL A 33 -14.33 4.55 -19.61
N SER A 34 -14.06 3.36 -20.15
CA SER A 34 -12.82 3.00 -20.86
C SER A 34 -12.49 3.93 -22.02
N SER A 35 -13.47 4.58 -22.66
CA SER A 35 -13.21 5.43 -23.83
C SER A 35 -12.80 6.86 -23.47
N ALA A 36 -13.27 7.42 -22.37
CA ALA A 36 -12.96 8.80 -22.00
C ALA A 36 -11.63 8.94 -21.23
N LEU A 37 -11.16 7.85 -20.59
CA LEU A 37 -9.91 7.81 -19.82
C LEU A 37 -8.78 7.07 -20.54
N SER A 38 -9.04 6.44 -21.68
CA SER A 38 -8.03 5.87 -22.59
C SER A 38 -7.32 6.95 -23.43
N ALA A 39 -7.71 8.21 -23.29
CA ALA A 39 -6.91 9.32 -23.80
C ALA A 39 -5.58 9.30 -23.04
N SER A 40 -4.62 8.72 -23.72
CA SER A 40 -3.20 8.59 -23.47
C SER A 40 -2.68 9.24 -22.16
N PRO A 41 -2.08 8.48 -21.24
CA PRO A 41 -1.41 9.04 -20.06
C PRO A 41 -0.25 10.00 -20.41
N HIS A 42 0.09 10.12 -21.68
CA HIS A 42 1.11 11.04 -22.21
C HIS A 42 0.53 12.32 -22.81
N ALA A 43 -0.79 12.51 -22.82
CA ALA A 43 -1.40 13.75 -23.31
C ALA A 43 -1.21 14.86 -22.27
N ALA A 44 -0.05 15.46 -22.39
CA ALA A 44 0.31 16.82 -22.01
C ALA A 44 0.23 17.19 -20.50
N PRO A 45 1.37 17.11 -19.79
CA PRO A 45 1.53 17.79 -18.51
C PRO A 45 1.06 19.27 -18.55
N ALA A 46 1.26 19.93 -19.68
CA ALA A 46 0.83 21.32 -19.89
C ALA A 46 -0.69 21.54 -19.80
N LEU A 47 -1.52 20.57 -20.20
CA LEU A 47 -2.97 20.67 -20.07
C LEU A 47 -3.43 20.56 -18.61
N LEU A 48 -2.70 19.80 -17.79
CA LEU A 48 -3.01 19.65 -16.37
C LEU A 48 -2.55 20.86 -15.54
N ASP A 49 -1.74 21.75 -16.10
CA ASP A 49 -1.40 23.02 -15.46
C ASP A 49 -2.54 24.04 -15.53
N ASP A 50 -3.47 23.92 -16.50
CA ASP A 50 -4.68 24.75 -16.53
C ASP A 50 -5.66 24.36 -15.42
N ALA A 51 -5.94 25.32 -14.52
CA ALA A 51 -6.84 25.12 -13.38
C ALA A 51 -8.29 24.78 -13.79
N ARG A 52 -8.74 25.21 -14.98
CA ARG A 52 -10.08 24.92 -15.51
C ARG A 52 -10.16 23.48 -15.96
N ILE A 53 -9.14 23.01 -16.69
CA ILE A 53 -9.06 21.62 -17.16
C ILE A 53 -8.96 20.66 -15.98
N ARG A 54 -8.12 20.96 -14.98
CA ARG A 54 -8.04 20.15 -13.75
C ARG A 54 -9.38 20.02 -13.03
N ARG A 55 -10.08 21.16 -12.84
CA ARG A 55 -11.40 21.16 -12.18
C ARG A 55 -12.42 20.35 -12.96
N ALA A 56 -12.47 20.54 -14.28
CA ALA A 56 -13.37 19.78 -15.15
C ALA A 56 -13.07 18.27 -15.10
N TRP A 57 -11.80 17.91 -15.12
CA TRP A 57 -11.35 16.51 -15.02
C TRP A 57 -11.72 15.87 -13.69
N VAL A 58 -11.41 16.51 -12.55
CA VAL A 58 -11.79 16.05 -11.22
C VAL A 58 -13.32 15.94 -11.10
N SER A 59 -14.07 16.92 -11.62
CA SER A 59 -15.53 16.88 -11.64
C SER A 59 -16.08 15.72 -12.46
N ALA A 60 -15.50 15.43 -13.64
CA ALA A 60 -15.90 14.32 -14.48
C ALA A 60 -15.62 12.98 -13.79
N CYS A 61 -14.44 12.81 -13.19
CA CYS A 61 -14.10 11.62 -12.41
C CYS A 61 -15.06 11.39 -11.23
N ASN A 62 -15.41 12.45 -10.51
CA ASN A 62 -16.36 12.39 -9.39
C ASN A 62 -17.77 12.00 -9.82
N LYS A 63 -18.23 12.49 -10.98
CA LYS A 63 -19.54 12.15 -11.55
C LYS A 63 -19.59 10.70 -12.07
N ALA A 64 -18.45 10.20 -12.55
CA ALA A 64 -18.32 8.82 -13.03
C ALA A 64 -18.10 7.81 -11.90
N ALA A 65 -17.70 8.27 -10.70
CA ALA A 65 -17.53 7.40 -9.56
C ALA A 65 -18.88 7.00 -8.96
N PRO A 66 -19.02 5.76 -8.47
CA PRO A 66 -20.21 5.38 -7.73
C PRO A 66 -20.32 6.23 -6.45
N ALA A 67 -21.54 6.37 -5.94
CA ALA A 67 -21.80 7.08 -4.68
C ALA A 67 -20.98 6.54 -3.48
N SER A 68 -20.47 5.31 -3.59
CA SER A 68 -19.62 4.62 -2.61
C SER A 68 -18.11 4.77 -2.89
N GLY A 69 -17.69 5.55 -3.87
CA GLY A 69 -16.27 5.74 -4.18
C GLY A 69 -15.55 6.52 -3.08
N TRP A 70 -14.32 6.09 -2.76
CA TRP A 70 -13.48 6.77 -1.78
C TRP A 70 -12.43 7.65 -2.48
N TRP A 71 -12.37 8.93 -2.14
CA TRP A 71 -11.49 9.90 -2.80
C TRP A 71 -10.52 10.62 -1.85
N ASP A 72 -10.72 10.50 -0.52
CA ASP A 72 -9.87 11.16 0.46
C ASP A 72 -8.64 10.31 0.80
N PHE A 73 -7.59 10.50 0.03
CA PHE A 73 -6.26 9.92 0.22
C PHE A 73 -5.22 10.95 0.69
N SER A 74 -5.67 11.99 1.38
CA SER A 74 -4.79 13.00 2.01
C SER A 74 -3.89 12.36 3.06
N ASP A 75 -4.43 11.45 3.86
CA ASP A 75 -3.66 10.60 4.78
C ASP A 75 -2.88 9.53 3.98
N GLU A 76 -1.55 9.52 4.17
CA GLU A 76 -0.66 8.59 3.46
C GLU A 76 -0.94 7.12 3.78
N THR A 77 -1.40 6.81 4.99
CA THR A 77 -1.71 5.43 5.38
C THR A 77 -2.86 4.85 4.57
N ARG A 78 -3.85 5.66 4.19
CA ARG A 78 -4.97 5.24 3.36
C ARG A 78 -4.56 4.86 1.94
N ARG A 79 -3.41 5.39 1.45
CA ARG A 79 -2.88 5.05 0.12
C ARG A 79 -2.43 3.61 0.00
N LEU A 80 -2.25 2.91 1.12
CA LEU A 80 -1.91 1.48 1.11
C LEU A 80 -2.97 0.63 0.41
N VAL A 81 -4.25 1.03 0.45
CA VAL A 81 -5.32 0.30 -0.26
C VAL A 81 -5.19 0.38 -1.79
N LEU A 82 -4.41 1.33 -2.31
CA LEU A 82 -4.14 1.46 -3.75
C LEU A 82 -3.06 0.49 -4.24
N LEU A 83 -2.37 -0.19 -3.33
CA LEU A 83 -1.34 -1.18 -3.67
C LEU A 83 -1.99 -2.48 -4.12
N SER A 84 -1.30 -3.21 -5.01
CA SER A 84 -1.72 -4.56 -5.36
C SER A 84 -1.60 -5.52 -4.14
N PRO A 85 -2.37 -6.62 -4.10
CA PRO A 85 -2.26 -7.62 -3.03
C PRO A 85 -0.83 -8.12 -2.82
N GLU A 86 -0.06 -8.25 -3.89
CA GLU A 86 1.35 -8.65 -3.83
C GLU A 86 2.23 -7.58 -3.18
N GLN A 87 2.04 -6.32 -3.53
CA GLN A 87 2.75 -5.19 -2.92
C GLN A 87 2.44 -5.06 -1.44
N ILE A 88 1.17 -5.24 -1.05
CA ILE A 88 0.72 -5.22 0.34
C ILE A 88 1.37 -6.36 1.12
N ARG A 89 1.32 -7.59 0.58
CA ARG A 89 1.98 -8.75 1.19
C ARG A 89 3.47 -8.51 1.38
N ARG A 90 4.14 -7.99 0.36
CA ARG A 90 5.57 -7.67 0.40
C ARG A 90 5.88 -6.62 1.47
N LEU A 91 5.06 -5.57 1.59
CA LEU A 91 5.21 -4.55 2.63
C LEU A 91 5.09 -5.15 4.03
N ALA A 92 4.09 -6.01 4.27
CA ALA A 92 3.91 -6.71 5.54
C ALA A 92 5.09 -7.62 5.87
N LEU A 93 5.62 -8.34 4.88
CA LEU A 93 6.82 -9.16 5.03
C LEU A 93 8.07 -8.30 5.31
N CYS A 94 8.23 -7.14 4.67
CA CYS A 94 9.31 -6.20 4.97
C CYS A 94 9.27 -5.73 6.43
N PHE A 95 8.09 -5.36 6.94
CA PHE A 95 7.92 -4.96 8.33
C PHE A 95 8.28 -6.11 9.28
N SER A 96 7.72 -7.29 9.04
CA SER A 96 7.99 -8.47 9.86
C SER A 96 9.48 -8.85 9.85
N ALA A 97 10.11 -8.85 8.68
CA ALA A 97 11.52 -9.12 8.53
C ALA A 97 12.41 -8.07 9.23
N ALA A 98 11.98 -6.79 9.24
CA ALA A 98 12.69 -5.74 9.97
C ALA A 98 12.64 -5.94 11.49
N VAL A 99 11.50 -6.40 12.03
CA VAL A 99 11.37 -6.77 13.45
C VAL A 99 12.32 -7.89 13.83
N HIS A 100 12.46 -8.90 12.98
CA HIS A 100 13.32 -10.08 13.22
C HIS A 100 14.73 -9.94 12.60
N ALA A 101 15.14 -8.73 12.21
CA ALA A 101 16.36 -8.52 11.44
C ALA A 101 17.64 -8.98 12.14
N GLU A 102 17.74 -8.84 13.48
CA GLU A 102 18.89 -9.32 14.22
C GLU A 102 18.96 -10.84 14.25
N GLU A 103 17.82 -11.48 14.46
CA GLU A 103 17.72 -12.95 14.44
C GLU A 103 18.07 -13.49 13.05
N LEU A 104 17.54 -12.88 11.99
CA LEU A 104 17.90 -13.20 10.61
C LEU A 104 19.39 -13.06 10.31
N ALA A 105 20.04 -12.03 10.87
CA ALA A 105 21.46 -11.78 10.66
C ALA A 105 22.38 -12.79 11.40
N HIS A 106 21.89 -13.45 12.43
CA HIS A 106 22.68 -14.42 13.23
C HIS A 106 22.48 -15.88 12.83
N ILE A 107 21.69 -16.17 11.80
CA ILE A 107 21.48 -17.54 11.31
C ILE A 107 22.73 -18.01 10.59
N LEU A 108 23.34 -19.06 11.10
CA LEU A 108 24.54 -19.69 10.53
C LEU A 108 24.22 -20.91 9.66
N ASP A 109 23.07 -21.55 9.87
CA ASP A 109 22.67 -22.73 9.11
C ASP A 109 22.24 -22.33 7.69
N ARG A 110 23.00 -22.81 6.71
CA ARG A 110 22.74 -22.59 5.28
C ARG A 110 21.34 -23.02 4.84
N ARG A 111 20.86 -24.16 5.36
CA ARG A 111 19.53 -24.68 5.00
C ARG A 111 18.44 -23.73 5.46
N GLN A 112 18.53 -23.28 6.70
CA GLN A 112 17.58 -22.33 7.27
C GLN A 112 17.61 -20.99 6.53
N VAL A 113 18.78 -20.49 6.15
CA VAL A 113 18.92 -19.27 5.33
C VAL A 113 18.21 -19.43 3.99
N LEU A 114 18.34 -20.56 3.30
CA LEU A 114 17.68 -20.80 2.02
C LEU A 114 16.16 -20.90 2.17
N GLU A 115 15.67 -21.56 3.21
CA GLU A 115 14.24 -21.64 3.52
C GLU A 115 13.63 -20.26 3.79
N LEU A 116 14.32 -19.39 4.55
CA LEU A 116 13.88 -18.04 4.84
C LEU A 116 13.95 -17.12 3.63
N ARG A 117 14.96 -17.28 2.77
CA ARG A 117 15.00 -16.55 1.48
C ARG A 117 13.87 -16.99 0.55
N ALA A 118 13.53 -18.25 0.52
CA ALA A 118 12.39 -18.73 -0.26
C ALA A 118 11.06 -18.20 0.28
N LEU A 119 10.93 -18.06 1.60
CA LEU A 119 9.73 -17.52 2.27
C LEU A 119 9.55 -16.01 2.03
N LEU A 120 10.62 -15.24 2.21
CA LEU A 120 10.59 -13.77 2.19
C LEU A 120 10.78 -13.18 0.79
N GLY A 121 11.51 -13.89 -0.06
CA GLY A 121 12.10 -13.35 -1.27
C GLY A 121 13.48 -12.72 -0.99
N GLU A 122 14.37 -12.75 -1.98
CA GLU A 122 15.76 -12.30 -1.85
C GLU A 122 15.87 -10.83 -1.45
N ASP A 123 15.01 -9.99 -2.00
CA ASP A 123 15.00 -8.54 -1.79
C ASP A 123 14.52 -8.16 -0.38
N VAL A 124 13.48 -8.82 0.16
CA VAL A 124 13.00 -8.60 1.53
C VAL A 124 14.03 -9.10 2.54
N PHE A 125 14.64 -10.26 2.28
CA PHE A 125 15.70 -10.79 3.12
C PHE A 125 16.92 -9.86 3.17
N ALA A 126 17.39 -9.39 2.00
CA ALA A 126 18.48 -8.44 1.91
C ALA A 126 18.16 -7.09 2.57
N TYR A 127 16.93 -6.60 2.40
CA TYR A 127 16.45 -5.39 3.09
C TYR A 127 16.51 -5.54 4.60
N ALA A 128 16.00 -6.64 5.15
CA ALA A 128 16.00 -6.89 6.60
C ALA A 128 17.42 -6.78 7.18
N ILE A 129 18.38 -7.48 6.58
CA ILE A 129 19.77 -7.51 7.08
C ILE A 129 20.46 -6.16 6.95
N ARG A 130 20.26 -5.46 5.83
CA ARG A 130 21.01 -4.23 5.54
C ARG A 130 20.41 -2.98 6.18
N ARG A 131 19.09 -2.89 6.27
CA ARG A 131 18.35 -1.68 6.67
C ARG A 131 17.33 -1.90 7.77
N GLY A 132 16.61 -3.03 7.76
CA GLY A 132 15.47 -3.29 8.63
C GLY A 132 15.80 -3.14 10.11
N ARG A 133 16.96 -3.60 10.53
CA ARG A 133 17.42 -3.53 11.94
C ARG A 133 17.49 -2.12 12.53
N TYR A 134 17.56 -1.08 11.69
CA TYR A 134 17.67 0.30 12.13
C TYR A 134 16.34 1.06 12.14
N GLN A 135 15.26 0.46 11.64
CA GLN A 135 14.01 1.20 11.37
C GLN A 135 12.96 1.10 12.48
N ILE A 136 12.95 0.04 13.27
CA ILE A 136 11.85 -0.25 14.22
C ILE A 136 12.15 0.22 15.65
N GLY A 137 13.40 0.50 15.98
CA GLY A 137 13.79 1.05 17.29
C GLY A 137 13.30 0.21 18.49
N SER A 138 12.85 0.89 19.54
CA SER A 138 12.42 0.26 20.80
C SER A 138 11.15 -0.58 20.68
N LEU A 139 10.25 -0.27 19.75
CA LEU A 139 9.01 -1.01 19.51
C LEU A 139 9.27 -2.50 19.19
N ARG A 140 10.43 -2.80 18.62
CA ARG A 140 10.85 -4.16 18.30
C ARG A 140 10.82 -5.09 19.51
N GLN A 141 11.37 -4.66 20.64
CA GLN A 141 11.44 -5.52 21.84
C GLN A 141 10.05 -5.86 22.38
N ASP A 142 9.13 -4.91 22.34
CA ASP A 142 7.76 -5.10 22.80
C ASP A 142 7.00 -6.09 21.89
N ILE A 143 7.19 -5.96 20.57
CA ILE A 143 6.63 -6.92 19.62
C ILE A 143 7.18 -8.32 19.86
N LEU A 144 8.51 -8.46 19.99
CA LEU A 144 9.15 -9.78 20.18
C LEU A 144 8.74 -10.46 21.49
N ARG A 145 8.53 -9.68 22.57
CA ARG A 145 8.01 -10.22 23.85
C ARG A 145 6.58 -10.74 23.75
N ALA A 146 5.77 -10.13 22.89
CA ALA A 146 4.38 -10.54 22.68
C ALA A 146 4.24 -11.73 21.72
N MET A 147 5.33 -12.14 21.04
CA MET A 147 5.29 -13.23 20.08
C MET A 147 5.26 -14.59 20.77
N PRO A 148 4.47 -15.56 20.24
CA PRO A 148 4.45 -16.92 20.75
C PRO A 148 5.77 -17.66 20.50
N ALA A 149 6.02 -18.70 21.29
CA ALA A 149 7.11 -19.63 21.04
C ALA A 149 6.82 -20.44 19.77
N ALA A 150 7.48 -20.09 18.68
CA ALA A 150 7.32 -20.69 17.35
C ALA A 150 8.63 -20.56 16.57
N THR A 151 8.75 -21.26 15.46
CA THR A 151 9.90 -21.11 14.54
C THR A 151 9.96 -19.69 13.99
N LEU A 152 11.15 -19.25 13.58
CA LEU A 152 11.32 -17.91 13.02
C LEU A 152 10.43 -17.69 11.79
N GLY A 153 10.31 -18.70 10.90
CA GLY A 153 9.43 -18.63 9.73
C GLY A 153 7.97 -18.42 10.11
N GLU A 154 7.47 -19.15 11.10
CA GLU A 154 6.09 -18.99 11.60
C GLU A 154 5.87 -17.61 12.23
N ARG A 155 6.81 -17.12 13.03
CA ARG A 155 6.73 -15.78 13.62
C ARG A 155 6.73 -14.68 12.57
N LEU A 156 7.54 -14.82 11.52
CA LEU A 156 7.55 -13.88 10.39
C LEU A 156 6.18 -13.81 9.70
N LEU A 157 5.57 -14.95 9.41
CA LEU A 157 4.25 -14.99 8.78
C LEU A 157 3.14 -14.51 9.72
N LEU A 158 3.19 -14.87 10.99
CA LEU A 158 2.22 -14.43 11.98
C LEU A 158 2.22 -12.90 12.13
N LEU A 159 3.41 -12.30 12.24
CA LEU A 159 3.53 -10.85 12.36
C LEU A 159 3.11 -10.12 11.09
N ALA A 160 3.50 -10.62 9.91
CA ALA A 160 3.05 -10.07 8.63
C ALA A 160 1.52 -10.07 8.54
N ARG A 161 0.87 -11.17 8.94
CA ARG A 161 -0.60 -11.27 8.98
C ARG A 161 -1.22 -10.30 9.99
N ALA A 162 -0.66 -10.19 11.19
CA ALA A 162 -1.14 -9.27 12.22
C ALA A 162 -1.06 -7.81 11.73
N VAL A 163 0.02 -7.42 11.08
CA VAL A 163 0.18 -6.09 10.49
C VAL A 163 -0.89 -5.80 9.45
N LEU A 164 -1.20 -6.76 8.57
CA LEU A 164 -2.27 -6.60 7.57
C LEU A 164 -3.63 -6.39 8.21
N LEU A 165 -3.94 -7.09 9.30
CA LEU A 165 -5.20 -6.92 10.03
C LEU A 165 -5.29 -5.54 10.72
N LEU A 166 -4.17 -5.06 11.26
CA LEU A 166 -4.14 -3.80 12.01
C LEU A 166 -4.06 -2.56 11.10
N MET A 167 -3.56 -2.69 9.88
CA MET A 167 -3.37 -1.55 8.98
C MET A 167 -4.64 -0.74 8.72
N GLY A 168 -5.79 -1.37 8.65
CA GLY A 168 -7.07 -0.72 8.37
C GLY A 168 -7.85 -0.22 9.58
N GLU A 169 -7.43 -0.54 10.82
CA GLU A 169 -8.25 -0.29 12.01
C GLU A 169 -8.55 1.20 12.28
N THR A 170 -7.63 2.08 11.91
CA THR A 170 -7.79 3.54 12.09
C THR A 170 -8.49 4.22 10.92
N TRP A 171 -8.81 3.48 9.87
CA TRP A 171 -9.41 4.04 8.65
C TRP A 171 -10.93 4.22 8.79
N PRO A 172 -11.53 5.13 8.00
CA PRO A 172 -12.98 5.23 7.89
C PRO A 172 -13.63 3.90 7.52
N GLU A 173 -14.86 3.69 8.01
CA GLU A 173 -15.55 2.40 7.86
C GLU A 173 -15.70 1.95 6.41
N GLU A 174 -15.96 2.88 5.50
CA GLU A 174 -16.09 2.60 4.06
C GLU A 174 -14.79 2.02 3.49
N LEU A 175 -13.65 2.59 3.86
CA LEU A 175 -12.35 2.14 3.40
C LEU A 175 -11.95 0.82 4.06
N ARG A 176 -12.25 0.63 5.35
CA ARG A 176 -12.04 -0.65 6.06
C ARG A 176 -12.82 -1.79 5.41
N ARG A 177 -14.07 -1.54 5.04
CA ARG A 177 -14.91 -2.54 4.36
C ARG A 177 -14.28 -3.02 3.05
N ILE A 178 -13.67 -2.12 2.28
CA ILE A 178 -12.97 -2.46 1.05
C ILE A 178 -11.68 -3.25 1.34
N TRP A 179 -10.97 -2.87 2.38
CA TRP A 179 -9.72 -3.53 2.79
C TRP A 179 -9.90 -4.98 3.21
N HIS A 180 -11.02 -5.31 3.83
CA HIS A 180 -11.32 -6.65 4.36
C HIS A 180 -12.05 -7.57 3.36
N GLN A 181 -12.36 -7.11 2.14
CA GLN A 181 -12.89 -7.93 1.05
C GLN A 181 -11.80 -8.68 0.29
#